data_b05f95f01a3b87f4d961883b26351225
#
_entry.id   b05f95f01a3b87f4d961883b26351225
#
_cell.length_a   1.000
_cell.length_b   1.000
_cell.length_c   1.000
_cell.angle_alpha   90.00
_cell.angle_beta   90.00
_cell.angle_gamma   90.00
#
_symmetry.space_group_name_H-M   'P 1'
#
loop_
_entity.id
_entity.type
_entity.pdbx_description
1 polymer ?
#
loop_
_entity_poly.entity_id
_entity_poly.type
_entity_poly.pdbx_seq_one_letter_code
_entity_poly.pdbx_strand_id
1 'polypeptide(L)'
;MITSMTSSMSKKALWLAPLSAAMLMLAACNNSSTPTENTDAAATSDAPLHIKIATESSYKPFSYTDADGKLIGYEIELVDALCAQMKAECEVISQDWDGLIPGLNAQKFDAAIAGMSITPERKEVVEFSDPYFHTGIILIGKKGDDITVDGLKGQPVASQRSTVASQYLQEKHADSDIKLYDTQDNAYLDLTSGRVRAMMSDKVTGIDWLKTEAGKDYEVKGQEISTSDDAMGIAFRKGDPLVAKFNKALAELKENGTYDQITGSYFGTSSTAAAQQAVATEGVKEVVVVDDGNVDANAVIAKEEQTE
;
A
#
# COMPACT_ATOMS: atom_id res chain seq x y z
N MET A 1 3.84 61.06 -10.05
CA MET A 1 3.30 61.67 -8.83
C MET A 1 3.66 60.78 -7.69
N ILE A 2 4.52 61.29 -6.86
CA ILE A 2 5.11 60.70 -5.64
C ILE A 2 4.15 61.05 -4.51
N THR A 3 3.79 60.09 -3.66
CA THR A 3 3.42 60.44 -2.29
C THR A 3 3.77 59.28 -1.34
N SER A 4 4.80 59.54 -0.59
CA SER A 4 5.31 58.90 0.61
C SER A 4 4.48 59.34 1.84
N MET A 5 4.25 58.46 2.80
CA MET A 5 4.03 58.81 4.23
C MET A 5 4.25 57.53 5.08
N THR A 6 5.35 57.35 5.68
CA THR A 6 5.97 57.56 7.00
C THR A 6 5.07 57.31 8.21
N SER A 7 5.55 56.31 9.01
CA SER A 7 5.84 56.31 10.44
C SER A 7 4.73 56.52 11.48
N SER A 8 4.58 55.56 12.39
CA SER A 8 4.51 55.90 13.82
C SER A 8 4.92 54.73 14.73
N MET A 9 6.05 54.87 15.35
CA MET A 9 6.53 54.15 16.55
C MET A 9 5.76 54.72 17.77
N SER A 10 5.30 53.89 18.66
CA SER A 10 5.01 54.32 20.04
C SER A 10 5.56 53.32 21.07
N LYS A 11 6.15 53.96 22.08
CA LYS A 11 7.07 53.41 23.07
C LYS A 11 6.36 52.93 24.35
N LYS A 12 6.92 51.89 24.95
CA LYS A 12 7.24 51.64 26.36
C LYS A 12 6.13 51.79 27.44
N ALA A 13 5.94 50.72 28.20
CA ALA A 13 5.86 50.84 29.66
C ALA A 13 6.39 49.58 30.34
N LEU A 14 7.53 49.74 31.01
CA LEU A 14 8.09 48.87 32.05
C LEU A 14 7.22 49.01 33.31
N TRP A 15 6.90 47.89 33.99
CA TRP A 15 6.51 47.90 35.40
C TRP A 15 7.30 46.81 36.13
N LEU A 16 8.09 47.27 37.13
CA LEU A 16 8.89 46.52 38.08
C LEU A 16 8.13 46.27 39.40
N ALA A 17 8.18 45.04 39.88
CA ALA A 17 8.34 44.50 41.25
C ALA A 17 7.32 44.88 42.34
N PRO A 18 7.17 44.17 43.51
CA PRO A 18 8.28 43.60 44.28
C PRO A 18 8.08 42.22 44.95
N LEU A 19 9.20 41.70 45.46
CA LEU A 19 9.44 40.63 46.41
C LEU A 19 8.50 40.63 47.63
N SER A 20 8.10 39.42 48.07
CA SER A 20 7.85 39.19 49.51
C SER A 20 8.29 37.77 49.89
N ALA A 21 9.26 37.70 50.75
CA ALA A 21 9.79 36.54 51.43
C ALA A 21 9.04 36.28 52.72
N ALA A 22 8.73 35.04 53.08
CA ALA A 22 8.57 34.54 54.48
C ALA A 22 8.51 33.02 54.44
N MET A 23 9.43 32.39 54.91
CA MET A 23 9.76 31.76 56.22
C MET A 23 9.35 30.28 56.33
N LEU A 24 10.41 29.53 56.61
CA LEU A 24 10.59 28.17 57.12
C LEU A 24 9.60 27.72 58.18
N MET A 25 9.19 26.43 58.10
CA MET A 25 9.09 25.56 59.27
C MET A 25 9.59 24.17 58.93
N LEU A 26 10.70 23.78 59.55
CA LEU A 26 11.14 22.40 59.70
C LEU A 26 10.22 21.64 60.64
N ALA A 27 9.74 20.49 60.24
CA ALA A 27 9.33 19.42 61.14
C ALA A 27 9.93 18.11 60.66
N ALA A 28 10.98 17.69 61.33
CA ALA A 28 11.57 16.37 61.19
C ALA A 28 10.69 15.38 61.92
N CYS A 29 10.24 14.31 61.22
CA CYS A 29 9.83 13.04 61.84
C CYS A 29 10.48 11.92 61.05
N ASN A 30 11.44 11.34 61.72
CA ASN A 30 12.10 10.10 61.35
C ASN A 30 11.07 8.93 61.47
N ASN A 31 10.82 8.19 60.39
CA ASN A 31 10.34 6.83 60.55
C ASN A 31 10.86 5.95 59.40
N SER A 32 11.64 4.96 59.79
CA SER A 32 12.13 3.87 58.97
C SER A 32 10.98 3.03 58.41
N SER A 33 10.89 2.87 57.11
CA SER A 33 10.14 1.77 56.54
C SER A 33 10.64 1.44 55.12
N THR A 34 11.19 0.26 54.99
CA THR A 34 11.22 -0.72 53.88
C THR A 34 11.13 -0.17 52.43
N PRO A 35 12.00 -0.61 51.53
CA PRO A 35 11.86 -0.32 50.11
C PRO A 35 10.63 -1.11 49.60
N THR A 36 9.56 -0.39 49.31
CA THR A 36 8.44 -0.93 48.52
C THR A 36 8.92 -0.95 47.07
N GLU A 37 9.06 -2.14 46.56
CA GLU A 37 9.22 -2.47 45.16
C GLU A 37 8.13 -1.72 44.36
N ASN A 38 8.51 -0.66 43.66
CA ASN A 38 7.65 -0.05 42.65
C ASN A 38 7.50 -1.07 41.50
N THR A 39 6.48 -1.84 41.57
CA THR A 39 5.93 -2.51 40.41
C THR A 39 5.37 -1.37 39.54
N ASP A 40 6.11 -1.03 38.50
CA ASP A 40 5.56 -0.27 37.38
C ASP A 40 4.43 -1.10 36.76
N ALA A 41 3.25 -0.95 37.32
CA ALA A 41 2.02 -1.30 36.63
C ALA A 41 1.92 -0.36 35.43
N ALA A 42 2.36 -0.85 34.27
CA ALA A 42 2.02 -0.24 33.01
C ALA A 42 0.49 -0.03 33.02
N ALA A 43 0.08 1.22 33.18
CA ALA A 43 -1.32 1.60 33.02
C ALA A 43 -1.71 1.25 31.58
N THR A 44 -2.38 0.11 31.42
CA THR A 44 -3.15 -0.17 30.21
C THR A 44 -4.20 0.91 30.12
N SER A 45 -3.98 1.92 29.29
CA SER A 45 -5.04 2.90 28.98
C SER A 45 -6.14 2.12 28.24
N ASP A 46 -7.31 2.02 28.87
CA ASP A 46 -8.52 1.40 28.29
C ASP A 46 -9.08 2.23 27.09
N ALA A 47 -8.38 3.27 26.65
CA ALA A 47 -8.81 4.07 25.51
C ALA A 47 -8.57 3.26 24.22
N PRO A 48 -9.56 3.20 23.32
CA PRO A 48 -9.39 2.54 22.04
C PRO A 48 -8.23 3.16 21.25
N LEU A 49 -7.51 2.30 20.53
CA LEU A 49 -6.42 2.72 19.65
C LEU A 49 -7.03 3.44 18.43
N HIS A 50 -6.72 4.72 18.25
CA HIS A 50 -7.16 5.47 17.07
C HIS A 50 -6.10 5.37 15.98
N ILE A 51 -6.49 4.98 14.76
CA ILE A 51 -5.59 4.78 13.62
C ILE A 51 -6.17 5.49 12.40
N LYS A 52 -5.40 6.39 11.81
CA LYS A 52 -5.74 7.01 10.54
C LYS A 52 -5.03 6.27 9.40
N ILE A 53 -5.80 5.80 8.41
CA ILE A 53 -5.32 4.98 7.30
C ILE A 53 -5.62 5.70 5.99
N ALA A 54 -4.61 5.85 5.12
CA ALA A 54 -4.80 6.44 3.81
C ALA A 54 -4.92 5.35 2.73
N THR A 55 -5.76 5.62 1.73
CA THR A 55 -5.92 4.77 0.54
C THR A 55 -6.10 5.63 -0.71
N GLU A 56 -5.80 5.08 -1.87
CA GLU A 56 -6.19 5.67 -3.16
C GLU A 56 -7.69 5.41 -3.40
N SER A 57 -8.43 6.39 -3.94
CA SER A 57 -9.89 6.30 -4.12
C SER A 57 -10.34 6.02 -5.55
N SER A 58 -9.41 5.59 -6.44
CA SER A 58 -9.66 5.29 -7.85
C SER A 58 -9.06 3.95 -8.31
N TYR A 59 -8.96 2.96 -7.41
CA TYR A 59 -8.25 1.71 -7.64
C TYR A 59 -9.17 0.48 -7.46
N LYS A 60 -10.16 0.32 -8.37
CA LYS A 60 -11.07 -0.83 -8.35
C LYS A 60 -10.35 -2.16 -8.64
N PRO A 61 -10.75 -3.26 -7.98
CA PRO A 61 -11.80 -3.39 -6.95
C PRO A 61 -11.27 -3.24 -5.52
N PHE A 62 -10.02 -2.78 -5.31
CA PHE A 62 -9.36 -2.68 -4.02
C PHE A 62 -9.92 -1.53 -3.17
N SER A 63 -9.81 -0.30 -3.65
CA SER A 63 -10.33 0.90 -2.97
C SER A 63 -10.78 1.94 -3.98
N TYR A 64 -12.03 2.38 -3.86
CA TYR A 64 -12.61 3.34 -4.79
C TYR A 64 -13.80 4.05 -4.17
N THR A 65 -14.18 5.18 -4.78
CA THR A 65 -15.35 5.95 -4.36
C THR A 65 -16.56 5.51 -5.17
N ASP A 66 -17.66 5.20 -4.47
CA ASP A 66 -18.95 4.90 -5.10
C ASP A 66 -19.68 6.18 -5.58
N ALA A 67 -20.89 6.02 -6.13
CA ALA A 67 -21.70 7.13 -6.62
C ALA A 67 -22.13 8.13 -5.53
N ASP A 68 -22.17 7.68 -4.28
CA ASP A 68 -22.57 8.50 -3.13
C ASP A 68 -21.35 9.18 -2.46
N GLY A 69 -20.14 8.97 -3.01
CA GLY A 69 -18.89 9.53 -2.49
C GLY A 69 -18.29 8.74 -1.32
N LYS A 70 -18.78 7.52 -1.05
CA LYS A 70 -18.26 6.65 0.00
C LYS A 70 -17.08 5.82 -0.52
N LEU A 71 -16.03 5.70 0.28
CA LEU A 71 -14.94 4.76 0.03
C LEU A 71 -15.43 3.33 0.29
N ILE A 72 -15.26 2.48 -0.72
CA ILE A 72 -15.62 1.06 -0.70
C ILE A 72 -14.56 0.23 -1.42
N GLY A 73 -14.66 -1.09 -1.32
CA GLY A 73 -13.79 -2.04 -2.01
C GLY A 73 -13.16 -3.05 -1.06
N TYR A 74 -12.42 -3.98 -1.64
CA TYR A 74 -11.77 -5.07 -0.91
C TYR A 74 -10.93 -4.60 0.26
N GLU A 75 -10.08 -3.60 0.05
CA GLU A 75 -9.18 -3.08 1.09
C GLU A 75 -9.92 -2.35 2.19
N ILE A 76 -11.05 -1.70 1.87
CA ILE A 76 -11.88 -1.04 2.88
C ILE A 76 -12.49 -2.09 3.81
N GLU A 77 -13.07 -3.17 3.27
CA GLU A 77 -13.61 -4.26 4.08
C GLU A 77 -12.51 -4.98 4.88
N LEU A 78 -11.32 -5.18 4.29
CA LEU A 78 -10.19 -5.76 5.00
C LEU A 78 -9.73 -4.87 6.17
N VAL A 79 -9.63 -3.56 5.97
CA VAL A 79 -9.28 -2.58 7.03
C VAL A 79 -10.32 -2.62 8.14
N ASP A 80 -11.61 -2.61 7.81
CA ASP A 80 -12.70 -2.68 8.80
C ASP A 80 -12.57 -3.94 9.65
N ALA A 81 -12.29 -5.09 9.04
CA ALA A 81 -12.09 -6.35 9.74
C ALA A 81 -10.82 -6.34 10.62
N LEU A 82 -9.69 -5.81 10.11
CA LEU A 82 -8.43 -5.68 10.86
C LEU A 82 -8.63 -4.78 12.09
N CYS A 83 -9.29 -3.64 11.93
CA CYS A 83 -9.54 -2.70 13.01
C CYS A 83 -10.49 -3.28 14.07
N ALA A 84 -11.53 -3.99 13.65
CA ALA A 84 -12.42 -4.71 14.56
C ALA A 84 -11.67 -5.77 15.36
N GLN A 85 -10.78 -6.55 14.71
CA GLN A 85 -9.95 -7.57 15.35
C GLN A 85 -8.99 -6.97 16.37
N MET A 86 -8.40 -5.79 16.08
CA MET A 86 -7.53 -5.05 16.99
C MET A 86 -8.29 -4.29 18.08
N LYS A 87 -9.63 -4.19 18.01
CA LYS A 87 -10.47 -3.30 18.83
C LYS A 87 -10.02 -1.85 18.73
N ALA A 88 -9.63 -1.43 17.53
CA ALA A 88 -9.18 -0.08 17.20
C ALA A 88 -10.30 0.71 16.53
N GLU A 89 -10.28 2.03 16.69
CA GLU A 89 -11.11 2.98 15.95
C GLU A 89 -10.29 3.48 14.76
N CYS A 90 -10.70 3.12 13.54
CA CYS A 90 -9.99 3.48 12.32
C CYS A 90 -10.74 4.52 11.51
N GLU A 91 -10.01 5.54 11.05
CA GLU A 91 -10.47 6.52 10.08
C GLU A 91 -9.77 6.25 8.74
N VAL A 92 -10.52 5.89 7.67
CA VAL A 92 -9.97 5.73 6.33
C VAL A 92 -10.16 7.03 5.55
N ILE A 93 -9.07 7.56 5.00
CA ILE A 93 -9.05 8.79 4.21
C ILE A 93 -8.56 8.52 2.78
N SER A 94 -9.07 9.31 1.83
CA SER A 94 -8.54 9.33 0.46
C SER A 94 -7.26 10.16 0.39
N GLN A 95 -6.28 9.65 -0.34
CA GLN A 95 -5.01 10.30 -0.65
C GLN A 95 -4.57 9.90 -2.06
N ASP A 96 -4.07 10.85 -2.84
CA ASP A 96 -3.48 10.55 -4.14
C ASP A 96 -2.30 9.59 -4.00
N TRP A 97 -2.13 8.68 -4.96
CA TRP A 97 -1.11 7.63 -4.96
C TRP A 97 0.30 8.14 -4.63
N ASP A 98 0.78 9.16 -5.35
CA ASP A 98 2.11 9.75 -5.15
C ASP A 98 2.29 10.42 -3.77
N GLY A 99 1.18 10.71 -3.07
CA GLY A 99 1.16 11.29 -1.74
C GLY A 99 1.19 10.29 -0.59
N LEU A 100 1.02 8.98 -0.84
CA LEU A 100 0.90 7.97 0.22
C LEU A 100 2.19 7.84 1.04
N ILE A 101 3.31 7.49 0.45
CA ILE A 101 4.60 7.36 1.17
C ILE A 101 5.08 8.69 1.77
N PRO A 102 5.08 9.81 1.03
CA PRO A 102 5.43 11.11 1.62
C PRO A 102 4.52 11.53 2.78
N GLY A 103 3.21 11.29 2.65
CA GLY A 103 2.24 11.63 3.70
C GLY A 103 2.40 10.79 4.96
N LEU A 104 2.69 9.48 4.79
CA LEU A 104 2.99 8.55 5.88
C LEU A 104 4.23 9.01 6.66
N ASN A 105 5.33 9.33 5.95
CA ASN A 105 6.58 9.81 6.56
C ASN A 105 6.41 11.19 7.21
N ALA A 106 5.52 12.04 6.68
CA ALA A 106 5.15 13.33 7.29
C ALA A 106 4.12 13.21 8.42
N GLN A 107 3.76 11.98 8.85
CA GLN A 107 2.81 11.70 9.94
C GLN A 107 1.39 12.28 9.71
N LYS A 108 0.96 12.38 8.46
CA LYS A 108 -0.41 12.82 8.13
C LYS A 108 -1.44 11.73 8.42
N PHE A 109 -1.00 10.48 8.42
CA PHE A 109 -1.74 9.26 8.76
C PHE A 109 -0.76 8.19 9.27
N ASP A 110 -1.29 7.09 9.80
CA ASP A 110 -0.50 6.06 10.50
C ASP A 110 -0.17 4.86 9.64
N ALA A 111 -1.01 4.57 8.66
CA ALA A 111 -0.83 3.47 7.72
C ALA A 111 -1.33 3.86 6.32
N ALA A 112 -0.86 3.16 5.28
CA ALA A 112 -1.38 3.28 3.92
C ALA A 112 -1.66 1.89 3.33
N ILE A 113 -2.85 1.70 2.75
CA ILE A 113 -3.27 0.50 2.03
C ILE A 113 -3.89 0.92 0.70
N ALA A 114 -3.29 0.56 -0.42
CA ALA A 114 -3.69 1.00 -1.76
C ALA A 114 -3.07 0.13 -2.86
N GLY A 115 -3.19 -1.19 -2.76
CA GLY A 115 -2.56 -2.11 -3.70
C GLY A 115 -1.03 -1.95 -3.76
N MET A 116 -0.43 -1.50 -2.67
CA MET A 116 0.99 -1.13 -2.70
C MET A 116 1.89 -2.36 -2.65
N SER A 117 2.59 -2.63 -3.74
CA SER A 117 3.59 -3.70 -3.83
C SER A 117 4.75 -3.47 -2.86
N ILE A 118 5.19 -4.57 -2.25
CA ILE A 118 6.32 -4.60 -1.31
C ILE A 118 7.62 -4.67 -2.12
N THR A 119 8.19 -3.51 -2.52
CA THR A 119 9.44 -3.47 -3.29
C THR A 119 10.65 -3.14 -2.43
N PRO A 120 11.88 -3.53 -2.84
CA PRO A 120 13.11 -3.17 -2.14
C PRO A 120 13.25 -1.65 -1.95
N GLU A 121 12.96 -0.84 -2.97
CA GLU A 121 13.08 0.62 -2.93
C GLU A 121 12.12 1.23 -1.91
N ARG A 122 10.86 0.74 -1.88
CA ARG A 122 9.88 1.19 -0.89
C ARG A 122 10.28 0.78 0.53
N LYS A 123 10.85 -0.44 0.69
CA LYS A 123 11.37 -0.91 1.97
C LYS A 123 12.53 -0.06 2.52
N GLU A 124 13.22 0.72 1.70
CA GLU A 124 14.24 1.65 2.20
C GLU A 124 13.63 2.77 3.04
N VAL A 125 12.43 3.22 2.72
CA VAL A 125 11.80 4.43 3.28
C VAL A 125 10.55 4.19 4.12
N VAL A 126 9.92 3.01 4.01
CA VAL A 126 8.77 2.56 4.81
C VAL A 126 8.95 1.13 5.25
N GLU A 127 8.09 0.67 6.17
CA GLU A 127 7.97 -0.72 6.58
C GLU A 127 6.61 -1.26 6.14
N PHE A 128 6.52 -2.56 5.90
CA PHE A 128 5.30 -3.20 5.44
C PHE A 128 4.80 -4.24 6.43
N SER A 129 3.48 -4.47 6.40
CA SER A 129 2.89 -5.66 6.98
C SER A 129 3.34 -6.92 6.24
N ASP A 130 2.97 -8.08 6.77
CA ASP A 130 2.92 -9.32 6.00
C ASP A 130 2.01 -9.11 4.77
N PRO A 131 2.27 -9.82 3.66
CA PRO A 131 1.45 -9.68 2.46
C PRO A 131 -0.03 -10.03 2.72
N TYR A 132 -0.92 -9.15 2.23
CA TYR A 132 -2.35 -9.43 2.24
C TYR A 132 -2.89 -9.83 0.86
N PHE A 133 -2.16 -9.61 -0.22
CA PHE A 133 -2.56 -9.98 -1.58
C PHE A 133 -1.35 -10.16 -2.49
N HIS A 134 -1.54 -10.87 -3.64
CA HIS A 134 -0.53 -11.03 -4.67
C HIS A 134 -1.16 -10.84 -6.05
N THR A 135 -0.49 -10.10 -6.93
CA THR A 135 -0.91 -9.91 -8.32
C THR A 135 0.29 -9.53 -9.20
N GLY A 136 0.40 -10.14 -10.37
CA GLY A 136 1.34 -9.69 -11.39
C GLY A 136 0.76 -8.52 -12.20
N ILE A 137 1.46 -8.16 -13.28
CA ILE A 137 1.08 -7.10 -14.21
C ILE A 137 0.68 -7.67 -15.57
N ILE A 138 -0.16 -6.95 -16.31
CA ILE A 138 -0.64 -7.32 -17.65
C ILE A 138 -0.56 -6.13 -18.60
N LEU A 139 -0.39 -6.44 -19.88
CA LEU A 139 -0.58 -5.49 -20.97
C LEU A 139 -2.02 -5.58 -21.47
N ILE A 140 -2.70 -4.43 -21.59
CA ILE A 140 -4.04 -4.31 -22.13
C ILE A 140 -3.98 -3.54 -23.45
N GLY A 141 -4.64 -4.05 -24.48
CA GLY A 141 -4.74 -3.41 -25.79
C GLY A 141 -6.08 -3.68 -26.44
N LYS A 142 -6.37 -2.99 -27.53
CA LYS A 142 -7.62 -3.15 -28.27
C LYS A 142 -7.75 -4.58 -28.85
N LYS A 143 -8.95 -5.16 -28.82
CA LYS A 143 -9.22 -6.46 -29.44
C LYS A 143 -8.86 -6.44 -30.93
N GLY A 144 -8.16 -7.50 -31.37
CA GLY A 144 -7.69 -7.62 -32.75
C GLY A 144 -6.49 -6.75 -33.11
N ASP A 145 -5.98 -5.90 -32.20
CA ASP A 145 -4.69 -5.23 -32.38
C ASP A 145 -3.55 -6.25 -32.18
N ASP A 146 -2.48 -6.14 -32.95
CA ASP A 146 -1.31 -7.02 -32.93
C ASP A 146 -0.24 -6.63 -31.93
N ILE A 147 -0.53 -5.65 -31.04
CA ILE A 147 0.42 -5.22 -30.02
C ILE A 147 0.74 -6.35 -29.03
N THR A 148 2.01 -6.51 -28.72
CA THR A 148 2.51 -7.49 -27.75
C THR A 148 3.49 -6.83 -26.80
N VAL A 149 3.84 -7.48 -25.69
CA VAL A 149 4.85 -6.97 -24.75
C VAL A 149 6.19 -6.75 -25.46
N ASP A 150 6.65 -7.72 -26.26
CA ASP A 150 7.91 -7.60 -27.00
C ASP A 150 7.85 -6.56 -28.13
N GLY A 151 6.66 -6.20 -28.59
CA GLY A 151 6.41 -5.25 -29.68
C GLY A 151 6.21 -3.80 -29.25
N LEU A 152 6.55 -3.43 -28.03
CA LEU A 152 6.31 -2.09 -27.47
C LEU A 152 7.24 -0.99 -27.99
N LYS A 153 8.33 -1.32 -28.65
CA LYS A 153 9.30 -0.35 -29.15
C LYS A 153 8.63 0.75 -30.00
N GLY A 154 8.81 2.01 -29.58
CA GLY A 154 8.23 3.19 -30.22
C GLY A 154 6.71 3.28 -30.14
N GLN A 155 6.04 2.37 -29.45
CA GLN A 155 4.58 2.40 -29.27
C GLN A 155 4.21 3.28 -28.06
N PRO A 156 3.12 4.07 -28.16
CA PRO A 156 2.60 4.84 -27.03
C PRO A 156 1.90 3.89 -26.05
N VAL A 157 2.47 3.75 -24.85
CA VAL A 157 2.00 2.85 -23.79
C VAL A 157 1.75 3.63 -22.51
N ALA A 158 0.57 3.47 -21.93
CA ALA A 158 0.17 4.08 -20.68
C ALA A 158 0.52 3.22 -19.47
N SER A 159 0.80 3.84 -18.34
CA SER A 159 0.77 3.24 -17.01
C SER A 159 0.56 4.31 -15.95
N GLN A 160 0.05 3.93 -14.78
CA GLN A 160 0.06 4.82 -13.63
C GLN A 160 1.50 4.98 -13.13
N ARG A 161 1.92 6.22 -12.85
CA ARG A 161 3.29 6.51 -12.40
C ARG A 161 3.60 5.87 -11.05
N SER A 162 4.88 5.65 -10.76
CA SER A 162 5.38 5.15 -9.47
C SER A 162 4.82 3.76 -9.08
N THR A 163 4.30 2.98 -10.05
CA THR A 163 3.85 1.60 -9.88
C THR A 163 4.88 0.61 -10.39
N VAL A 164 4.78 -0.66 -9.99
CA VAL A 164 5.59 -1.76 -10.54
C VAL A 164 5.40 -1.87 -12.06
N ALA A 165 4.18 -1.68 -12.55
CA ALA A 165 3.89 -1.70 -13.99
C ALA A 165 4.65 -0.59 -14.74
N SER A 166 4.69 0.63 -14.22
CA SER A 166 5.45 1.73 -14.82
C SER A 166 6.96 1.52 -14.73
N GLN A 167 7.44 0.98 -13.63
CA GLN A 167 8.85 0.63 -13.46
C GLN A 167 9.29 -0.45 -14.45
N TYR A 168 8.51 -1.51 -14.59
CA TYR A 168 8.75 -2.55 -15.58
C TYR A 168 8.88 -1.99 -17.01
N LEU A 169 7.96 -1.08 -17.41
CA LEU A 169 8.06 -0.43 -18.72
C LEU A 169 9.36 0.38 -18.86
N GLN A 170 9.71 1.15 -17.84
CA GLN A 170 10.93 1.98 -17.87
C GLN A 170 12.23 1.16 -17.90
N GLU A 171 12.24 0.01 -17.24
CA GLU A 171 13.42 -0.86 -17.18
C GLU A 171 13.56 -1.79 -18.39
N LYS A 172 12.45 -2.39 -18.83
CA LYS A 172 12.46 -3.43 -19.87
C LYS A 172 12.10 -2.91 -21.25
N HIS A 173 11.37 -1.81 -21.34
CA HIS A 173 10.84 -1.23 -22.58
C HIS A 173 11.09 0.28 -22.67
N ALA A 174 12.27 0.74 -22.25
CA ALA A 174 12.66 2.16 -22.27
C ALA A 174 12.63 2.80 -23.65
N ASP A 175 12.61 2.00 -24.71
CA ASP A 175 12.48 2.43 -26.11
C ASP A 175 11.01 2.59 -26.58
N SER A 176 10.03 2.36 -25.71
CA SER A 176 8.62 2.67 -25.91
C SER A 176 8.35 4.15 -25.66
N ASP A 177 7.26 4.69 -26.20
CA ASP A 177 6.75 6.02 -25.86
C ASP A 177 5.87 5.93 -24.60
N ILE A 178 6.52 5.89 -23.41
CA ILE A 178 5.85 5.67 -22.14
C ILE A 178 5.10 6.92 -21.70
N LYS A 179 3.79 6.82 -21.48
CA LYS A 179 2.91 7.87 -20.95
C LYS A 179 2.52 7.52 -19.51
N LEU A 180 2.95 8.34 -18.55
CA LEU A 180 2.69 8.15 -17.12
C LEU A 180 1.57 9.08 -16.65
N TYR A 181 0.62 8.50 -15.92
CA TYR A 181 -0.59 9.16 -15.43
C TYR A 181 -0.63 9.15 -13.90
N ASP A 182 -1.35 10.11 -13.32
CA ASP A 182 -1.54 10.20 -11.87
C ASP A 182 -2.44 9.08 -11.35
N THR A 183 -3.44 8.67 -12.16
CA THR A 183 -4.40 7.61 -11.82
C THR A 183 -4.52 6.60 -12.95
N GLN A 184 -4.97 5.38 -12.64
CA GLN A 184 -5.29 4.38 -13.66
C GLN A 184 -6.46 4.82 -14.54
N ASP A 185 -7.46 5.49 -13.98
CA ASP A 185 -8.61 5.99 -14.73
C ASP A 185 -8.18 6.95 -15.85
N ASN A 186 -7.22 7.84 -15.59
CA ASN A 186 -6.67 8.73 -16.63
C ASN A 186 -5.93 7.94 -17.73
N ALA A 187 -5.21 6.88 -17.38
CA ALA A 187 -4.56 6.00 -18.34
C ALA A 187 -5.59 5.24 -19.22
N TYR A 188 -6.68 4.75 -18.60
CA TYR A 188 -7.78 4.11 -19.34
C TYR A 188 -8.51 5.09 -20.28
N LEU A 189 -8.70 6.36 -19.87
CA LEU A 189 -9.28 7.38 -20.75
C LEU A 189 -8.40 7.62 -21.97
N ASP A 190 -7.09 7.64 -21.83
CA ASP A 190 -6.19 7.82 -22.98
C ASP A 190 -6.13 6.56 -23.85
N LEU A 191 -6.24 5.37 -23.27
CA LEU A 191 -6.37 4.13 -24.02
C LEU A 191 -7.67 4.11 -24.85
N THR A 192 -8.80 4.45 -24.25
CA THR A 192 -10.11 4.43 -24.94
C THR A 192 -10.22 5.54 -26.00
N SER A 193 -9.55 6.67 -25.81
CA SER A 193 -9.51 7.74 -26.81
C SER A 193 -8.52 7.50 -27.96
N GLY A 194 -7.71 6.41 -27.88
CA GLY A 194 -6.71 6.07 -28.88
C GLY A 194 -5.44 6.94 -28.84
N ARG A 195 -5.23 7.72 -27.76
CA ARG A 195 -3.97 8.48 -27.56
C ARG A 195 -2.80 7.57 -27.18
N VAL A 196 -3.06 6.45 -26.56
CA VAL A 196 -2.12 5.36 -26.35
C VAL A 196 -2.65 4.09 -26.97
N ARG A 197 -1.74 3.20 -27.38
CA ARG A 197 -2.08 1.94 -28.04
C ARG A 197 -2.32 0.80 -27.05
N ALA A 198 -1.65 0.87 -25.91
CA ALA A 198 -1.75 -0.12 -24.85
C ALA A 198 -1.59 0.53 -23.46
N MET A 199 -1.95 -0.22 -22.44
CA MET A 199 -1.74 0.13 -21.03
C MET A 199 -1.16 -1.06 -20.29
N MET A 200 -0.14 -0.82 -19.47
CA MET A 200 0.37 -1.80 -18.51
C MET A 200 -0.18 -1.46 -17.12
N SER A 201 -0.76 -2.46 -16.47
CA SER A 201 -1.49 -2.32 -15.22
C SER A 201 -1.36 -3.59 -14.38
N ASP A 202 -1.65 -3.49 -13.07
CA ASP A 202 -1.85 -4.67 -12.26
C ASP A 202 -2.97 -5.54 -12.84
N LYS A 203 -2.79 -6.86 -12.80
CA LYS A 203 -3.71 -7.80 -13.42
C LYS A 203 -5.12 -7.68 -12.89
N VAL A 204 -5.28 -7.58 -11.57
CA VAL A 204 -6.62 -7.59 -10.94
C VAL A 204 -7.42 -6.36 -11.36
N THR A 205 -6.84 -5.17 -11.30
CA THR A 205 -7.50 -3.92 -11.71
C THR A 205 -7.75 -3.88 -13.20
N GLY A 206 -6.78 -4.37 -13.99
CA GLY A 206 -6.93 -4.48 -15.44
C GLY A 206 -8.07 -5.41 -15.84
N ILE A 207 -8.17 -6.59 -15.23
CA ILE A 207 -9.25 -7.54 -15.47
C ILE A 207 -10.61 -7.00 -15.02
N ASP A 208 -10.66 -6.25 -13.90
CA ASP A 208 -11.90 -5.62 -13.47
C ASP A 208 -12.37 -4.56 -14.47
N TRP A 209 -11.45 -3.71 -14.94
CA TRP A 209 -11.76 -2.71 -15.96
C TRP A 209 -12.24 -3.34 -17.27
N LEU A 210 -11.66 -4.46 -17.73
CA LEU A 210 -12.08 -5.17 -18.95
C LEU A 210 -13.54 -5.68 -18.89
N LYS A 211 -14.13 -5.82 -17.70
CA LYS A 211 -15.55 -6.20 -17.50
C LYS A 211 -16.50 -5.01 -17.66
N THR A 212 -15.99 -3.78 -17.67
CA THR A 212 -16.79 -2.56 -17.79
C THR A 212 -17.22 -2.32 -19.24
N GLU A 213 -18.22 -1.45 -19.44
CA GLU A 213 -18.64 -1.01 -20.80
C GLU A 213 -17.48 -0.36 -21.56
N ALA A 214 -16.62 0.40 -20.89
CA ALA A 214 -15.44 1.04 -21.49
C ALA A 214 -14.35 0.04 -21.90
N GLY A 215 -14.21 -1.05 -21.14
CA GLY A 215 -13.20 -2.09 -21.37
C GLY A 215 -13.61 -3.17 -22.36
N LYS A 216 -14.90 -3.27 -22.75
CA LYS A 216 -15.44 -4.37 -23.55
C LYS A 216 -14.75 -4.62 -24.91
N ASP A 217 -14.17 -3.57 -25.49
CA ASP A 217 -13.47 -3.63 -26.78
C ASP A 217 -11.96 -3.89 -26.64
N TYR A 218 -11.50 -4.18 -25.43
CA TYR A 218 -10.11 -4.41 -25.08
C TYR A 218 -9.90 -5.83 -24.55
N GLU A 219 -8.65 -6.26 -24.51
CA GLU A 219 -8.26 -7.59 -24.04
C GLU A 219 -6.83 -7.56 -23.46
N VAL A 220 -6.48 -8.59 -22.69
CA VAL A 220 -5.11 -8.82 -22.26
C VAL A 220 -4.27 -9.24 -23.47
N LYS A 221 -3.12 -8.61 -23.62
CA LYS A 221 -2.14 -8.89 -24.69
C LYS A 221 -0.98 -9.72 -24.14
N GLY A 222 -1.00 -11.01 -24.45
CA GLY A 222 -0.05 -11.97 -23.95
C GLY A 222 -0.44 -12.59 -22.60
N GLN A 223 0.57 -12.97 -21.83
CA GLN A 223 0.38 -13.59 -20.50
C GLN A 223 0.62 -12.57 -19.40
N GLU A 224 0.22 -12.92 -18.19
CA GLU A 224 0.62 -12.21 -16.98
C GLU A 224 2.13 -12.21 -16.84
N ILE A 225 2.68 -11.09 -16.45
CA ILE A 225 4.08 -10.92 -16.12
C ILE A 225 4.17 -10.92 -14.60
N SER A 226 4.76 -11.97 -14.03
CA SER A 226 5.10 -12.02 -12.62
C SER A 226 6.45 -11.35 -12.38
N THR A 227 6.51 -10.58 -11.32
CA THR A 227 7.73 -9.90 -10.88
C THR A 227 8.08 -10.36 -9.46
N SER A 228 9.27 -10.01 -8.97
CA SER A 228 9.63 -10.23 -7.56
C SER A 228 8.75 -9.40 -6.59
N ASP A 229 8.00 -8.43 -7.12
CA ASP A 229 7.29 -7.40 -6.37
C ASP A 229 5.76 -7.57 -6.45
N ASP A 230 5.30 -8.81 -6.70
CA ASP A 230 3.87 -9.14 -6.83
C ASP A 230 3.09 -9.11 -5.50
N ALA A 231 3.79 -9.08 -4.37
CA ALA A 231 3.20 -9.05 -3.04
C ALA A 231 2.74 -7.64 -2.65
N MET A 232 1.51 -7.48 -2.18
CA MET A 232 0.97 -6.23 -1.66
C MET A 232 0.94 -6.23 -0.13
N GLY A 233 1.34 -5.11 0.49
CA GLY A 233 1.36 -4.93 1.94
C GLY A 233 0.82 -3.58 2.38
N ILE A 234 0.44 -3.50 3.65
CA ILE A 234 0.07 -2.24 4.31
C ILE A 234 1.37 -1.54 4.69
N ALA A 235 1.54 -0.29 4.25
CA ALA A 235 2.75 0.49 4.53
C ALA A 235 2.64 1.27 5.83
N PHE A 236 3.74 1.34 6.58
CA PHE A 236 3.92 2.04 7.85
C PHE A 236 5.23 2.81 7.84
N ARG A 237 5.39 3.75 8.76
CA ARG A 237 6.71 4.34 9.02
C ARG A 237 7.70 3.27 9.49
N LYS A 238 8.97 3.47 9.23
CA LYS A 238 10.03 2.55 9.71
C LYS A 238 10.00 2.43 11.23
N GLY A 239 10.00 1.18 11.73
CA GLY A 239 9.98 0.87 13.15
C GLY A 239 8.65 1.14 13.86
N ASP A 240 7.56 1.36 13.11
CA ASP A 240 6.24 1.61 13.71
C ASP A 240 5.69 0.34 14.37
N PRO A 241 5.32 0.39 15.67
CA PRO A 241 4.79 -0.78 16.37
C PRO A 241 3.44 -1.26 15.84
N LEU A 242 2.74 -0.49 15.01
CA LEU A 242 1.51 -0.89 14.35
C LEU A 242 1.73 -2.07 13.40
N VAL A 243 2.89 -2.22 12.78
CA VAL A 243 3.22 -3.38 11.91
C VAL A 243 2.91 -4.70 12.61
N ALA A 244 3.43 -4.90 13.82
CA ALA A 244 3.21 -6.12 14.57
C ALA A 244 1.73 -6.35 14.94
N LYS A 245 0.98 -5.27 15.24
CA LYS A 245 -0.45 -5.36 15.55
C LYS A 245 -1.26 -5.75 14.32
N PHE A 246 -0.99 -5.14 13.16
CA PHE A 246 -1.65 -5.46 11.91
C PHE A 246 -1.33 -6.88 11.44
N ASN A 247 -0.07 -7.33 11.53
CA ASN A 247 0.33 -8.68 11.18
C ASN A 247 -0.38 -9.73 12.07
N LYS A 248 -0.46 -9.47 13.38
CA LYS A 248 -1.20 -10.34 14.29
C LYS A 248 -2.69 -10.41 13.91
N ALA A 249 -3.34 -9.26 13.67
CA ALA A 249 -4.74 -9.22 13.27
C ALA A 249 -4.97 -9.93 11.92
N LEU A 250 -4.09 -9.71 10.94
CA LEU A 250 -4.18 -10.37 9.63
C LEU A 250 -4.05 -11.89 9.75
N ALA A 251 -3.13 -12.39 10.59
CA ALA A 251 -3.00 -13.82 10.86
C ALA A 251 -4.26 -14.39 11.50
N GLU A 252 -4.84 -13.72 12.49
CA GLU A 252 -6.08 -14.12 13.15
C GLU A 252 -7.29 -14.11 12.20
N LEU A 253 -7.38 -13.13 11.26
CA LEU A 253 -8.43 -13.11 10.22
C LEU A 253 -8.26 -14.25 9.22
N LYS A 254 -7.03 -14.65 8.90
CA LYS A 254 -6.75 -15.83 8.06
C LYS A 254 -7.13 -17.12 8.79
N GLU A 255 -6.78 -17.23 10.06
CA GLU A 255 -7.09 -18.42 10.88
C GLU A 255 -8.61 -18.64 11.10
N ASN A 256 -9.35 -17.57 11.34
CA ASN A 256 -10.80 -17.64 11.58
C ASN A 256 -11.66 -17.63 10.31
N GLY A 257 -11.06 -17.56 9.13
CA GLY A 257 -11.72 -17.60 7.83
C GLY A 257 -12.35 -16.28 7.35
N THR A 258 -12.27 -15.19 8.14
CA THR A 258 -12.81 -13.88 7.76
C THR A 258 -12.07 -13.32 6.54
N TYR A 259 -10.73 -13.46 6.50
CA TYR A 259 -9.93 -13.06 5.36
C TYR A 259 -10.37 -13.78 4.07
N ASP A 260 -10.58 -15.10 4.12
CA ASP A 260 -11.00 -15.89 2.97
C ASP A 260 -12.42 -15.51 2.50
N GLN A 261 -13.31 -15.19 3.43
CA GLN A 261 -14.65 -14.73 3.12
C GLN A 261 -14.62 -13.39 2.37
N ILE A 262 -13.88 -12.41 2.87
CA ILE A 262 -13.75 -11.09 2.23
C ILE A 262 -13.08 -11.25 0.86
N THR A 263 -11.94 -11.92 0.78
CA THR A 263 -11.19 -12.12 -0.46
C THR A 263 -12.04 -12.88 -1.50
N GLY A 264 -12.76 -13.92 -1.07
CA GLY A 264 -13.62 -14.73 -1.92
C GLY A 264 -14.79 -13.95 -2.51
N SER A 265 -15.33 -12.95 -1.80
CA SER A 265 -16.44 -12.12 -2.29
C SER A 265 -16.04 -11.22 -3.46
N TYR A 266 -14.79 -10.78 -3.52
CA TYR A 266 -14.27 -9.92 -4.59
C TYR A 266 -13.64 -10.70 -5.75
N PHE A 267 -12.89 -11.77 -5.44
CA PHE A 267 -12.02 -12.42 -6.42
C PHE A 267 -12.36 -13.88 -6.69
N GLY A 268 -13.35 -14.43 -5.97
CA GLY A 268 -13.73 -15.84 -6.04
C GLY A 268 -12.81 -16.75 -5.23
N THR A 269 -13.30 -17.96 -4.92
CA THR A 269 -12.62 -18.93 -4.02
C THR A 269 -11.28 -19.47 -4.56
N SER A 270 -11.06 -19.41 -5.89
CA SER A 270 -9.78 -19.81 -6.49
C SER A 270 -8.62 -18.86 -6.18
N SER A 271 -8.94 -17.60 -5.86
CA SER A 271 -7.92 -16.58 -5.53
C SER A 271 -7.37 -16.71 -4.12
N THR A 272 -8.16 -17.26 -3.18
CA THR A 272 -7.73 -17.54 -1.81
C THR A 272 -6.66 -18.63 -1.77
N ALA A 273 -6.79 -19.68 -2.60
CA ALA A 273 -5.79 -20.74 -2.72
C ALA A 273 -4.48 -20.26 -3.35
N ALA A 274 -4.53 -19.37 -4.34
CA ALA A 274 -3.34 -18.80 -4.98
C ALA A 274 -2.58 -17.83 -4.05
N ALA A 275 -3.31 -17.02 -3.28
CA ALA A 275 -2.71 -16.14 -2.27
C ALA A 275 -2.05 -16.93 -1.12
N GLN A 276 -2.59 -18.10 -0.75
CA GLN A 276 -2.02 -18.99 0.27
C GLN A 276 -0.80 -19.76 -0.24
N GLN A 277 -0.76 -20.17 -1.52
CA GLN A 277 0.39 -20.88 -2.10
C GLN A 277 1.64 -20.01 -2.23
N ALA A 278 1.50 -18.71 -2.50
CA ALA A 278 2.64 -17.79 -2.55
C ALA A 278 3.35 -17.65 -1.19
N VAL A 279 2.62 -17.73 -0.08
CA VAL A 279 3.19 -17.69 1.29
C VAL A 279 3.91 -19.01 1.66
N ALA A 280 3.49 -20.14 1.10
CA ALA A 280 4.10 -21.44 1.39
C ALA A 280 5.44 -21.67 0.66
N THR A 281 5.73 -20.92 -0.41
CA THR A 281 6.95 -21.08 -1.22
C THR A 281 8.14 -20.24 -0.74
N GLU A 282 7.97 -19.28 0.15
CA GLU A 282 9.10 -18.53 0.76
C GLU A 282 10.00 -19.38 1.69
N GLY A 283 9.63 -20.63 1.96
CA GLY A 283 10.41 -21.59 2.77
C GLY A 283 11.33 -22.54 1.97
N VAL A 284 11.31 -22.53 0.63
CA VAL A 284 12.07 -23.48 -0.20
C VAL A 284 13.01 -22.74 -1.14
N LYS A 285 14.27 -22.84 -0.80
CA LYS A 285 15.53 -22.55 -1.48
C LYS A 285 15.49 -22.36 -3.01
N GLU A 286 16.18 -21.25 -3.39
CA GLU A 286 17.00 -21.14 -4.61
C GLU A 286 16.33 -21.52 -5.93
N VAL A 287 15.62 -20.56 -6.52
CA VAL A 287 15.32 -20.60 -7.95
C VAL A 287 16.60 -20.24 -8.70
N VAL A 288 17.20 -21.22 -9.34
CA VAL A 288 18.27 -21.00 -10.32
C VAL A 288 17.65 -20.22 -11.48
N VAL A 289 17.97 -18.95 -11.57
CA VAL A 289 17.73 -18.16 -12.78
C VAL A 289 18.65 -18.70 -13.86
N VAL A 290 18.12 -19.50 -14.77
CA VAL A 290 18.80 -19.86 -16.00
C VAL A 290 18.51 -18.75 -17.00
N ASP A 291 19.50 -17.91 -17.23
CA ASP A 291 19.55 -16.94 -18.33
C ASP A 291 19.77 -17.76 -19.60
N ASP A 292 18.75 -17.82 -20.43
CA ASP A 292 18.66 -18.08 -21.87
C ASP A 292 17.49 -19.02 -22.24
N GLY A 293 16.63 -18.48 -22.99
CA GLY A 293 15.46 -18.87 -23.75
C GLY A 293 15.40 -20.33 -24.30
N ASN A 294 15.17 -21.33 -23.43
CA ASN A 294 14.51 -22.58 -23.87
C ASN A 294 14.07 -23.42 -22.66
N VAL A 295 12.79 -23.42 -22.31
CA VAL A 295 12.22 -24.31 -21.29
C VAL A 295 11.62 -25.52 -22.01
N ASP A 296 12.32 -26.67 -22.00
CA ASP A 296 11.77 -27.95 -22.40
C ASP A 296 10.90 -28.52 -21.27
N ALA A 297 9.58 -28.50 -21.48
CA ALA A 297 8.56 -28.87 -20.48
C ALA A 297 8.59 -30.35 -20.05
N ASN A 298 9.50 -31.17 -20.60
CA ASN A 298 9.61 -32.60 -20.32
C ASN A 298 10.71 -32.97 -19.31
N ALA A 299 11.46 -32.03 -18.77
CA ALA A 299 12.57 -32.33 -17.84
C ALA A 299 12.18 -32.39 -16.36
N VAL A 300 10.92 -32.05 -16.00
CA VAL A 300 10.48 -31.92 -14.59
C VAL A 300 9.99 -33.26 -13.99
N ILE A 301 9.75 -34.30 -14.76
CA ILE A 301 9.14 -35.56 -14.27
C ILE A 301 10.16 -36.67 -13.94
N ALA A 302 11.46 -36.47 -14.13
CA ALA A 302 12.47 -37.55 -14.06
C ALA A 302 13.34 -37.55 -12.79
N LYS A 303 12.95 -36.93 -11.66
CA LYS A 303 13.78 -36.91 -10.45
C LYS A 303 13.12 -37.36 -9.15
N GLU A 304 12.00 -38.07 -9.20
CA GLU A 304 11.33 -38.63 -8.01
C GLU A 304 11.41 -40.16 -7.88
N GLU A 305 12.27 -40.86 -8.66
CA GLU A 305 12.50 -42.29 -8.45
C GLU A 305 14.00 -42.55 -8.37
N GLN A 306 14.60 -42.41 -7.18
CA GLN A 306 15.73 -43.18 -6.69
C GLN A 306 16.23 -42.65 -5.35
N THR A 307 15.63 -43.10 -4.25
CA THR A 307 16.37 -43.48 -3.02
C THR A 307 15.50 -44.47 -2.23
N GLU A 308 15.80 -45.73 -2.41
CA GLU A 308 15.70 -46.74 -1.35
C GLU A 308 16.84 -46.58 -0.38
#